data_5a41a83fae8f20bcfb5f2dc1a041fa85
#
_entry.id   5a41a83fae8f20bcfb5f2dc1a041fa85
#
_cell.length_a   1.000
_cell.length_b   1.000
_cell.length_c   1.000
_cell.angle_alpha   90.00
_cell.angle_beta   90.00
_cell.angle_gamma   90.00
#
_symmetry.space_group_name_H-M   'P 1'
#
loop_
_entity.id
_entity.type
_entity.pdbx_description
1 polymer ?
#
loop_
_entity_poly.entity_id
_entity_poly.type
_entity_poly.pdbx_seq_one_letter_code
_entity_poly.pdbx_strand_id
1 'polypeptide(L)'
;MPKTKLFGRLIAGLAVLGLLLFGVVSCGTTVEPGNVGVKIRTLGGSAGVDRQPLSSGWHFKGIGERIVEYPVIQRTYSYTREADERGPENEEIAFADNTGLPMTADVAITLQVNPASAPKLYETYRLTFDQLLDGPIRNDVRSAVAAEAERVNVDALYSGGRQLVIQRALARVSTKWARHGVTVTQLDWIGTIRYPDVILQAIQAKTRTDQETLTARAQVAKAQAQAEAQIAAARGQAESIRIINEALAANPRYVELKAVEKWDGKLPQVTGAGGATFINLREPPR
;
A
#
# COMPACT_ATOMS: atom_id res chain seq x y z
N MET A 1 -10.07 28.95 -80.42
CA MET A 1 -10.53 29.18 -79.06
C MET A 1 -11.11 27.92 -78.36
N PRO A 2 -10.60 26.70 -78.46
CA PRO A 2 -11.11 25.53 -77.67
C PRO A 2 -10.27 25.17 -76.40
N LYS A 3 -9.05 25.72 -76.23
CA LYS A 3 -8.16 25.33 -75.15
C LYS A 3 -8.59 25.80 -73.74
N THR A 4 -9.30 26.91 -73.62
CA THR A 4 -9.79 27.47 -72.36
C THR A 4 -10.96 26.69 -71.78
N LYS A 5 -11.85 26.10 -72.64
CA LYS A 5 -12.96 25.25 -72.17
C LYS A 5 -12.49 23.88 -71.68
N LEU A 6 -11.39 23.36 -72.25
CA LEU A 6 -10.79 22.10 -71.80
C LEU A 6 -10.07 22.24 -70.44
N PHE A 7 -9.37 23.35 -70.22
CA PHE A 7 -8.69 23.72 -69.01
C PHE A 7 -9.67 23.93 -67.83
N GLY A 8 -10.82 24.62 -68.12
CA GLY A 8 -11.87 24.77 -67.08
C GLY A 8 -12.55 23.47 -66.67
N ARG A 9 -12.70 22.50 -67.57
CA ARG A 9 -13.25 21.17 -67.30
C ARG A 9 -12.27 20.33 -66.50
N LEU A 10 -10.96 20.43 -66.68
CA LEU A 10 -9.92 19.78 -65.95
C LEU A 10 -9.84 20.31 -64.49
N ILE A 11 -9.93 21.61 -64.29
CA ILE A 11 -9.96 22.23 -62.96
C ILE A 11 -11.24 21.83 -62.21
N ALA A 12 -12.38 21.83 -62.86
CA ALA A 12 -13.63 21.37 -62.23
C ALA A 12 -13.60 19.91 -61.89
N GLY A 13 -13.00 19.03 -62.68
CA GLY A 13 -12.81 17.61 -62.38
C GLY A 13 -11.86 17.39 -61.19
N LEU A 14 -10.76 18.15 -61.12
CA LEU A 14 -9.83 18.13 -59.97
C LEU A 14 -10.50 18.63 -58.67
N ALA A 15 -11.32 19.68 -58.77
CA ALA A 15 -12.06 20.20 -57.62
C ALA A 15 -13.12 19.21 -57.11
N VAL A 16 -13.83 18.53 -58.01
CA VAL A 16 -14.79 17.47 -57.62
C VAL A 16 -14.08 16.27 -57.05
N LEU A 17 -12.93 15.84 -57.59
CA LEU A 17 -12.12 14.77 -57.06
C LEU A 17 -11.56 15.15 -55.66
N GLY A 18 -11.11 16.39 -55.49
CA GLY A 18 -10.66 16.91 -54.19
C GLY A 18 -11.77 16.94 -53.15
N LEU A 19 -12.98 17.36 -53.52
CA LEU A 19 -14.15 17.33 -52.64
C LEU A 19 -14.59 15.91 -52.28
N LEU A 20 -14.50 14.95 -53.20
CA LEU A 20 -14.80 13.55 -52.93
C LEU A 20 -13.76 12.93 -51.98
N LEU A 21 -12.47 13.18 -52.23
CA LEU A 21 -11.38 12.72 -51.34
C LEU A 21 -11.49 13.34 -49.95
N PHE A 22 -11.79 14.62 -49.86
CA PHE A 22 -12.02 15.32 -48.60
C PHE A 22 -13.23 14.74 -47.85
N GLY A 23 -14.32 14.44 -48.59
CA GLY A 23 -15.51 13.79 -48.03
C GLY A 23 -15.20 12.39 -47.46
N VAL A 24 -14.40 11.58 -48.15
CA VAL A 24 -14.01 10.23 -47.68
C VAL A 24 -13.13 10.32 -46.45
N VAL A 25 -12.17 11.22 -46.40
CA VAL A 25 -11.26 11.40 -45.24
C VAL A 25 -12.03 11.96 -44.03
N SER A 26 -12.99 12.87 -44.25
CA SER A 26 -13.80 13.45 -43.18
C SER A 26 -14.85 12.48 -42.60
N CYS A 27 -15.18 11.42 -43.33
CA CYS A 27 -16.14 10.39 -42.88
C CYS A 27 -15.48 9.20 -42.17
N GLY A 28 -14.23 9.32 -41.79
CA GLY A 28 -13.52 8.29 -41.05
C GLY A 28 -13.19 8.70 -39.60
N THR A 29 -13.00 7.71 -38.74
CA THR A 29 -12.42 7.89 -37.41
C THR A 29 -11.42 6.77 -37.14
N THR A 30 -10.40 7.07 -36.38
CA THR A 30 -9.39 6.08 -36.00
C THR A 30 -9.66 5.63 -34.59
N VAL A 31 -9.75 4.31 -34.35
CA VAL A 31 -9.75 3.69 -33.03
C VAL A 31 -8.29 3.54 -32.61
N GLU A 32 -7.94 4.16 -31.49
CA GLU A 32 -6.55 4.15 -31.01
C GLU A 32 -6.06 2.73 -30.64
N PRO A 33 -4.77 2.44 -30.82
CA PRO A 33 -4.17 1.20 -30.32
C PRO A 33 -4.39 1.05 -28.81
N GLY A 34 -4.85 -0.13 -28.39
CA GLY A 34 -5.21 -0.41 -27.00
C GLY A 34 -6.66 -0.07 -26.64
N ASN A 35 -7.45 0.40 -27.61
CA ASN A 35 -8.88 0.59 -27.48
C ASN A 35 -9.66 -0.34 -28.43
N VAL A 36 -10.91 -0.55 -28.12
CA VAL A 36 -11.91 -1.19 -28.96
C VAL A 36 -13.03 -0.18 -29.24
N GLY A 37 -13.44 -0.07 -30.51
CA GLY A 37 -14.52 0.81 -30.92
C GLY A 37 -15.88 0.10 -30.90
N VAL A 38 -16.90 0.78 -30.38
CA VAL A 38 -18.30 0.36 -30.45
C VAL A 38 -19.02 1.29 -31.38
N LYS A 39 -19.52 0.75 -32.52
CA LYS A 39 -20.26 1.51 -33.51
C LYS A 39 -21.72 1.62 -33.12
N ILE A 40 -22.25 2.84 -33.16
CA ILE A 40 -23.62 3.18 -32.83
C ILE A 40 -24.24 3.83 -34.03
N ARG A 41 -25.36 3.28 -34.51
CA ARG A 41 -26.15 3.85 -35.61
C ARG A 41 -27.35 4.57 -35.04
N THR A 42 -27.50 5.86 -35.39
CA THR A 42 -28.63 6.69 -34.93
C THR A 42 -29.71 6.85 -35.98
N LEU A 43 -29.40 6.49 -37.24
CA LEU A 43 -30.33 6.66 -38.39
C LEU A 43 -30.62 5.31 -39.07
N GLY A 44 -31.82 5.21 -39.61
CA GLY A 44 -32.27 4.08 -40.45
C GLY A 44 -32.88 2.91 -39.66
N GLY A 45 -33.35 1.90 -40.37
CA GLY A 45 -34.01 0.71 -39.80
C GLY A 45 -33.09 -0.22 -39.01
N SER A 46 -31.78 -0.02 -39.06
CA SER A 46 -30.76 -0.73 -38.28
C SER A 46 -30.16 0.14 -37.19
N ALA A 47 -30.93 1.16 -36.71
CA ALA A 47 -30.48 1.99 -35.58
C ALA A 47 -30.24 1.13 -34.33
N GLY A 48 -29.12 1.37 -33.65
CA GLY A 48 -28.72 0.62 -32.44
C GLY A 48 -27.21 0.47 -32.36
N VAL A 49 -26.80 -0.37 -31.42
CA VAL A 49 -25.39 -0.71 -31.20
C VAL A 49 -25.00 -1.88 -32.10
N ASP A 50 -23.90 -1.73 -32.81
CA ASP A 50 -23.34 -2.85 -33.55
C ASP A 50 -22.68 -3.86 -32.59
N ARG A 51 -23.09 -5.13 -32.72
CA ARG A 51 -22.59 -6.18 -31.84
C ARG A 51 -21.14 -6.59 -32.09
N GLN A 52 -20.62 -6.23 -33.28
CA GLN A 52 -19.22 -6.51 -33.61
C GLN A 52 -18.34 -5.35 -33.13
N PRO A 53 -17.41 -5.60 -32.21
CA PRO A 53 -16.45 -4.59 -31.79
C PRO A 53 -15.49 -4.27 -32.95
N LEU A 54 -15.13 -3.00 -33.07
CA LEU A 54 -14.16 -2.54 -34.05
C LEU A 54 -12.76 -2.62 -33.46
N SER A 55 -11.84 -3.27 -34.15
CA SER A 55 -10.42 -3.31 -33.78
C SER A 55 -9.77 -1.93 -33.92
N SER A 56 -8.57 -1.77 -33.35
CA SER A 56 -7.75 -0.57 -33.59
C SER A 56 -7.47 -0.36 -35.10
N GLY A 57 -7.46 0.89 -35.50
CA GLY A 57 -7.24 1.28 -36.88
C GLY A 57 -8.30 2.26 -37.40
N TRP A 58 -8.19 2.58 -38.66
CA TRP A 58 -9.13 3.52 -39.33
C TRP A 58 -10.44 2.80 -39.70
N HIS A 59 -11.57 3.39 -39.34
CA HIS A 59 -12.91 2.89 -39.66
C HIS A 59 -13.76 3.95 -40.29
N PHE A 60 -14.52 3.55 -41.32
CA PHE A 60 -15.48 4.41 -41.93
C PHE A 60 -16.67 4.67 -41.00
N LYS A 61 -17.04 5.95 -40.89
CA LYS A 61 -18.17 6.43 -40.10
C LYS A 61 -19.18 7.09 -41.03
N GLY A 62 -20.30 6.43 -41.22
CA GLY A 62 -21.40 6.94 -42.01
C GLY A 62 -22.15 8.10 -41.34
N ILE A 63 -23.04 8.74 -42.11
CA ILE A 63 -23.92 9.79 -41.60
C ILE A 63 -24.83 9.18 -40.51
N GLY A 64 -24.84 9.78 -39.31
CA GLY A 64 -25.61 9.26 -38.18
C GLY A 64 -24.97 8.05 -37.47
N GLU A 65 -23.71 7.78 -37.76
CA GLU A 65 -22.92 6.79 -36.98
C GLU A 65 -21.97 7.48 -35.99
N ARG A 66 -21.82 6.88 -34.83
CA ARG A 66 -20.86 7.29 -33.80
C ARG A 66 -20.06 6.09 -33.34
N ILE A 67 -18.78 6.28 -33.08
CA ILE A 67 -17.90 5.27 -32.47
C ILE A 67 -17.55 5.75 -31.08
N VAL A 68 -17.73 4.88 -30.11
CA VAL A 68 -17.30 5.09 -28.70
C VAL A 68 -16.21 4.08 -28.41
N GLU A 69 -15.13 4.55 -27.80
CA GLU A 69 -13.96 3.74 -27.52
C GLU A 69 -13.91 3.30 -26.06
N TYR A 70 -13.46 2.05 -25.86
CA TYR A 70 -13.20 1.48 -24.54
C TYR A 70 -11.80 0.88 -24.49
N PRO A 71 -11.03 1.10 -23.40
CA PRO A 71 -9.70 0.56 -23.25
C PRO A 71 -9.74 -0.96 -23.04
N VAL A 72 -8.98 -1.68 -23.86
CA VAL A 72 -8.78 -3.14 -23.72
C VAL A 72 -7.46 -3.49 -23.05
N ILE A 73 -6.60 -2.50 -22.87
CA ILE A 73 -5.40 -2.58 -22.06
C ILE A 73 -5.72 -2.19 -20.62
N GLN A 74 -4.91 -2.62 -19.68
CA GLN A 74 -5.04 -2.19 -18.29
C GLN A 74 -4.75 -0.70 -18.15
N ARG A 75 -5.69 0.02 -17.58
CA ARG A 75 -5.55 1.44 -17.22
C ARG A 75 -5.84 1.62 -15.74
N THR A 76 -5.00 2.40 -15.08
CA THR A 76 -5.20 2.82 -13.69
C THR A 76 -5.86 4.19 -13.68
N TYR A 77 -6.89 4.30 -12.89
CA TYR A 77 -7.62 5.52 -12.63
C TYR A 77 -7.57 5.83 -11.14
N SER A 78 -7.37 7.09 -10.79
CA SER A 78 -7.22 7.54 -9.41
C SER A 78 -8.37 8.47 -9.03
N TYR A 79 -9.12 8.09 -8.00
CA TYR A 79 -10.11 8.95 -7.36
C TYR A 79 -9.41 9.71 -6.25
N THR A 80 -9.06 10.97 -6.50
CA THR A 80 -8.26 11.79 -5.60
C THR A 80 -9.00 13.06 -5.20
N ARG A 81 -8.58 13.65 -4.08
CA ARG A 81 -9.06 14.95 -3.65
C ARG A 81 -8.50 16.08 -4.50
N GLU A 82 -7.27 15.95 -4.97
CA GLU A 82 -6.60 16.95 -5.77
C GLU A 82 -7.13 16.92 -7.21
N ALA A 83 -7.30 18.10 -7.78
CA ALA A 83 -7.65 18.25 -9.19
C ALA A 83 -6.60 17.55 -10.08
N ASP A 84 -7.06 16.78 -11.04
CA ASP A 84 -6.21 16.15 -12.05
C ASP A 84 -6.47 16.75 -13.44
N GLU A 85 -5.87 16.16 -14.49
CA GLU A 85 -6.02 16.61 -15.89
C GLU A 85 -7.48 16.54 -16.40
N ARG A 86 -8.38 15.83 -15.68
CA ARG A 86 -9.78 15.62 -16.08
C ARG A 86 -10.73 16.64 -15.50
N GLY A 87 -10.37 17.29 -14.38
CA GLY A 87 -11.20 18.33 -13.80
C GLY A 87 -10.80 18.77 -12.40
N PRO A 88 -11.36 19.87 -11.94
CA PRO A 88 -11.12 20.41 -10.61
C PRO A 88 -11.96 19.72 -9.52
N GLU A 89 -12.71 18.67 -9.82
CA GLU A 89 -13.64 18.06 -8.90
C GLU A 89 -12.94 17.15 -7.89
N ASN A 90 -13.40 17.22 -6.65
CA ASN A 90 -12.98 16.30 -5.62
C ASN A 90 -13.61 14.92 -5.86
N GLU A 91 -12.79 13.93 -6.19
CA GLU A 91 -13.20 12.55 -6.46
C GLU A 91 -12.91 11.59 -5.30
N GLU A 92 -12.39 12.07 -4.19
CA GLU A 92 -12.08 11.21 -3.03
C GLU A 92 -13.26 10.32 -2.63
N ILE A 93 -12.96 9.15 -2.11
CA ILE A 93 -13.97 8.19 -1.65
C ILE A 93 -14.29 8.48 -0.19
N ALA A 94 -15.53 8.91 0.06
CA ALA A 94 -16.06 9.12 1.40
C ALA A 94 -16.73 7.83 1.93
N PHE A 95 -16.44 7.47 3.16
CA PHE A 95 -16.98 6.31 3.86
C PHE A 95 -17.01 6.56 5.37
N ALA A 96 -17.62 5.66 6.14
CA ALA A 96 -17.64 5.72 7.61
C ALA A 96 -17.20 4.36 8.19
N ASP A 97 -16.74 4.38 9.43
CA ASP A 97 -16.47 3.17 10.21
C ASP A 97 -17.76 2.59 10.85
N ASN A 98 -17.62 1.55 11.66
CA ASN A 98 -18.75 0.93 12.37
C ASN A 98 -19.41 1.82 13.44
N THR A 99 -18.79 2.95 13.79
CA THR A 99 -19.34 3.94 14.71
C THR A 99 -20.03 5.09 13.99
N GLY A 100 -20.01 5.11 12.65
CA GLY A 100 -20.55 6.19 11.82
C GLY A 100 -19.60 7.37 11.68
N LEU A 101 -18.32 7.24 12.02
CA LEU A 101 -17.33 8.29 11.88
C LEU A 101 -16.99 8.52 10.41
N PRO A 102 -17.22 9.71 9.85
CA PRO A 102 -16.92 9.99 8.45
C PRO A 102 -15.42 10.13 8.21
N MET A 103 -14.97 9.51 7.13
CA MET A 103 -13.59 9.54 6.68
C MET A 103 -13.55 9.65 5.16
N THR A 104 -12.43 10.10 4.62
CA THR A 104 -12.18 10.15 3.19
C THR A 104 -10.81 9.58 2.85
N ALA A 105 -10.69 9.04 1.65
CA ALA A 105 -9.41 8.54 1.15
C ALA A 105 -9.35 8.59 -0.37
N ASP A 106 -8.14 8.68 -0.88
CA ASP A 106 -7.86 8.54 -2.29
C ASP A 106 -7.69 7.05 -2.62
N VAL A 107 -8.26 6.64 -3.76
CA VAL A 107 -8.30 5.23 -4.18
C VAL A 107 -7.93 5.13 -5.65
N ALA A 108 -7.03 4.21 -5.98
CA ALA A 108 -6.73 3.83 -7.35
C ALA A 108 -7.43 2.55 -7.74
N ILE A 109 -7.98 2.52 -8.95
CA ILE A 109 -8.56 1.32 -9.54
C ILE A 109 -7.86 1.00 -10.87
N THR A 110 -7.45 -0.25 -11.06
CA THR A 110 -6.91 -0.73 -12.34
C THR A 110 -7.89 -1.68 -12.98
N LEU A 111 -8.25 -1.37 -14.21
CA LEU A 111 -9.26 -2.12 -14.93
C LEU A 111 -9.02 -2.15 -16.44
N GLN A 112 -9.68 -3.07 -17.13
CA GLN A 112 -9.71 -3.19 -18.58
C GLN A 112 -11.07 -3.70 -19.03
N VAL A 113 -11.46 -3.36 -20.26
CA VAL A 113 -12.71 -3.85 -20.86
C VAL A 113 -12.41 -5.04 -21.78
N ASN A 114 -13.21 -6.09 -21.68
CA ASN A 114 -13.13 -7.20 -22.61
C ASN A 114 -13.71 -6.73 -23.98
N PRO A 115 -12.92 -6.81 -25.08
CA PRO A 115 -13.36 -6.34 -26.40
C PRO A 115 -14.71 -6.90 -26.84
N ALA A 116 -14.93 -8.20 -26.63
CA ALA A 116 -16.16 -8.88 -27.01
C ALA A 116 -17.40 -8.38 -26.24
N SER A 117 -17.21 -7.83 -25.05
CA SER A 117 -18.28 -7.37 -24.17
C SER A 117 -18.56 -5.87 -24.29
N ALA A 118 -17.69 -5.09 -24.96
CA ALA A 118 -17.80 -3.65 -25.09
C ALA A 118 -19.13 -3.18 -25.70
N PRO A 119 -19.68 -3.81 -26.76
CA PRO A 119 -20.99 -3.45 -27.29
C PRO A 119 -22.11 -3.60 -26.25
N LYS A 120 -22.12 -4.71 -25.50
CA LYS A 120 -23.11 -4.97 -24.45
C LYS A 120 -22.97 -4.01 -23.28
N LEU A 121 -21.74 -3.64 -22.93
CA LEU A 121 -21.45 -2.64 -21.91
C LEU A 121 -22.08 -1.30 -22.29
N TYR A 122 -21.89 -0.86 -23.54
CA TYR A 122 -22.51 0.35 -24.05
C TYR A 122 -24.03 0.25 -24.11
N GLU A 123 -24.60 -0.88 -24.55
CA GLU A 123 -26.08 -1.09 -24.57
C GLU A 123 -26.68 -0.90 -23.17
N THR A 124 -25.97 -1.41 -22.13
CA THR A 124 -26.44 -1.37 -20.75
C THR A 124 -26.40 0.03 -20.15
N TYR A 125 -25.29 0.72 -20.31
CA TYR A 125 -25.05 2.00 -19.62
C TYR A 125 -25.19 3.23 -20.52
N ARG A 126 -24.96 3.08 -21.82
CA ARG A 126 -24.96 4.17 -22.82
C ARG A 126 -24.02 5.33 -22.50
N LEU A 127 -22.94 5.04 -21.81
CA LEU A 127 -21.93 5.98 -21.34
C LEU A 127 -20.59 5.75 -22.04
N THR A 128 -19.78 6.80 -22.16
CA THR A 128 -18.37 6.65 -22.52
C THR A 128 -17.60 6.00 -21.36
N PHE A 129 -16.34 5.60 -21.62
CA PHE A 129 -15.52 4.98 -20.58
C PHE A 129 -15.28 5.93 -19.41
N ASP A 130 -14.97 7.20 -19.67
CA ASP A 130 -14.75 8.20 -18.61
C ASP A 130 -16.03 8.43 -17.79
N GLN A 131 -17.18 8.55 -18.44
CA GLN A 131 -18.47 8.65 -17.75
C GLN A 131 -18.80 7.40 -16.91
N LEU A 132 -18.35 6.21 -17.33
CA LEU A 132 -18.48 5.00 -16.51
C LEU A 132 -17.61 5.06 -15.27
N LEU A 133 -16.38 5.58 -15.40
CA LEU A 133 -15.44 5.76 -14.29
C LEU A 133 -15.98 6.77 -13.28
N ASP A 134 -16.41 7.94 -13.73
CA ASP A 134 -16.86 9.04 -12.86
C ASP A 134 -18.23 8.75 -12.22
N GLY A 135 -19.04 7.93 -12.85
CA GLY A 135 -20.40 7.62 -12.39
C GLY A 135 -20.51 6.22 -11.75
N PRO A 136 -20.96 5.21 -12.52
CA PRO A 136 -21.30 3.90 -11.97
C PRO A 136 -20.13 3.19 -11.26
N ILE A 137 -18.92 3.22 -11.83
CA ILE A 137 -17.76 2.53 -11.25
C ILE A 137 -17.36 3.19 -9.95
N ARG A 138 -17.24 4.53 -9.92
CA ARG A 138 -16.93 5.29 -8.69
C ARG A 138 -17.95 5.02 -7.59
N ASN A 139 -19.25 5.03 -7.91
CA ASN A 139 -20.30 4.75 -6.94
C ASN A 139 -20.19 3.33 -6.38
N ASP A 140 -19.84 2.35 -7.21
CA ASP A 140 -19.66 0.97 -6.78
C ASP A 140 -18.42 0.78 -5.92
N VAL A 141 -17.32 1.46 -6.26
CA VAL A 141 -16.10 1.49 -5.43
C VAL A 141 -16.43 2.11 -4.07
N ARG A 142 -17.09 3.29 -4.06
CA ARG A 142 -17.50 3.93 -2.81
C ARG A 142 -18.39 3.03 -1.96
N SER A 143 -19.41 2.42 -2.55
CA SER A 143 -20.32 1.54 -1.84
C SER A 143 -19.64 0.27 -1.32
N ALA A 144 -18.69 -0.29 -2.08
CA ALA A 144 -17.93 -1.45 -1.66
C ALA A 144 -16.98 -1.13 -0.50
N VAL A 145 -16.25 0.00 -0.60
CA VAL A 145 -15.37 0.46 0.46
C VAL A 145 -16.16 0.79 1.73
N ALA A 146 -17.26 1.55 1.62
CA ALA A 146 -18.11 1.90 2.74
C ALA A 146 -18.65 0.66 3.46
N ALA A 147 -19.21 -0.30 2.72
CA ALA A 147 -19.78 -1.52 3.30
C ALA A 147 -18.74 -2.42 4.00
N GLU A 148 -17.47 -2.38 3.61
CA GLU A 148 -16.41 -3.12 4.30
C GLU A 148 -15.79 -2.29 5.45
N ALA A 149 -15.74 -0.97 5.33
CA ALA A 149 -15.27 -0.07 6.39
C ALA A 149 -16.23 -0.05 7.59
N GLU A 150 -17.54 -0.09 7.36
CA GLU A 150 -18.57 -0.17 8.40
C GLU A 150 -18.48 -1.43 9.28
N ARG A 151 -17.65 -2.41 8.92
CA ARG A 151 -17.41 -3.62 9.72
C ARG A 151 -16.21 -3.49 10.65
N VAL A 152 -15.47 -2.41 10.53
CA VAL A 152 -14.19 -2.20 11.20
C VAL A 152 -14.25 -0.89 11.97
N ASN A 153 -13.62 -0.83 13.14
CA ASN A 153 -13.49 0.41 13.89
C ASN A 153 -12.30 1.25 13.40
N VAL A 154 -12.30 2.52 13.75
CA VAL A 154 -11.26 3.48 13.36
C VAL A 154 -9.86 3.06 13.83
N ASP A 155 -9.73 2.49 15.03
CA ASP A 155 -8.45 2.01 15.56
C ASP A 155 -7.83 0.90 14.68
N ALA A 156 -8.67 -0.04 14.24
CA ALA A 156 -8.24 -1.11 13.35
C ALA A 156 -7.90 -0.60 11.94
N LEU A 157 -8.66 0.37 11.41
CA LEU A 157 -8.34 1.03 10.14
C LEU A 157 -6.99 1.74 10.20
N TYR A 158 -6.71 2.41 11.31
CA TYR A 158 -5.43 3.11 11.53
C TYR A 158 -4.25 2.13 11.69
N SER A 159 -4.44 1.01 12.39
CA SER A 159 -3.41 0.03 12.74
C SER A 159 -3.14 -1.07 11.70
N GLY A 160 -3.73 -0.98 10.49
CA GLY A 160 -3.45 -1.90 9.37
C GLY A 160 -4.66 -2.65 8.81
N GLY A 161 -5.83 -2.60 9.43
CA GLY A 161 -7.08 -3.22 8.95
C GLY A 161 -7.57 -2.67 7.60
N ARG A 162 -7.08 -1.48 7.20
CA ARG A 162 -7.38 -0.87 5.92
C ARG A 162 -7.11 -1.79 4.71
N GLN A 163 -6.06 -2.64 4.81
CA GLN A 163 -5.72 -3.55 3.71
C GLN A 163 -6.79 -4.63 3.49
N LEU A 164 -7.37 -5.12 4.56
CA LEU A 164 -8.46 -6.09 4.47
C LEU A 164 -9.72 -5.47 3.87
N VAL A 165 -10.02 -4.21 4.22
CA VAL A 165 -11.16 -3.47 3.67
C VAL A 165 -11.02 -3.33 2.15
N ILE A 166 -9.87 -2.88 1.65
CA ILE A 166 -9.68 -2.67 0.21
C ILE A 166 -9.71 -3.99 -0.58
N GLN A 167 -9.13 -5.07 -0.04
CA GLN A 167 -9.16 -6.39 -0.67
C GLN A 167 -10.59 -6.93 -0.80
N ARG A 168 -11.42 -6.78 0.24
CA ARG A 168 -12.82 -7.20 0.20
C ARG A 168 -13.65 -6.32 -0.74
N ALA A 169 -13.38 -5.01 -0.74
CA ALA A 169 -13.99 -4.09 -1.69
C ALA A 169 -13.64 -4.46 -3.14
N LEU A 170 -12.38 -4.77 -3.43
CA LEU A 170 -11.95 -5.28 -4.74
C LEU A 170 -12.74 -6.53 -5.15
N ALA A 171 -12.88 -7.51 -4.27
CA ALA A 171 -13.62 -8.75 -4.57
C ALA A 171 -15.08 -8.46 -4.94
N ARG A 172 -15.73 -7.50 -4.27
CA ARG A 172 -17.12 -7.09 -4.58
C ARG A 172 -17.21 -6.37 -5.92
N VAL A 173 -16.35 -5.38 -6.15
CA VAL A 173 -16.34 -4.58 -7.38
C VAL A 173 -15.99 -5.47 -8.58
N SER A 174 -14.95 -6.29 -8.49
CA SER A 174 -14.52 -7.19 -9.57
C SER A 174 -15.63 -8.20 -9.93
N THR A 175 -16.27 -8.83 -8.94
CA THR A 175 -17.38 -9.76 -9.18
C THR A 175 -18.56 -9.09 -9.89
N LYS A 176 -18.91 -7.86 -9.52
CA LYS A 176 -19.99 -7.11 -10.15
C LYS A 176 -19.67 -6.77 -11.60
N TRP A 177 -18.50 -6.16 -11.83
CA TRP A 177 -18.12 -5.63 -13.12
C TRP A 177 -17.69 -6.71 -14.12
N ALA A 178 -17.21 -7.87 -13.66
CA ALA A 178 -16.95 -9.02 -14.53
C ALA A 178 -18.19 -9.45 -15.32
N ARG A 179 -19.37 -9.33 -14.75
CA ARG A 179 -20.66 -9.65 -15.42
C ARG A 179 -20.97 -8.70 -16.59
N HIS A 180 -20.40 -7.50 -16.55
CA HIS A 180 -20.52 -6.46 -17.58
C HIS A 180 -19.32 -6.46 -18.54
N GLY A 181 -18.40 -7.41 -18.41
CA GLY A 181 -17.23 -7.53 -19.26
C GLY A 181 -16.11 -6.54 -18.92
N VAL A 182 -16.12 -5.97 -17.71
CA VAL A 182 -15.02 -5.15 -17.18
C VAL A 182 -14.25 -5.98 -16.17
N THR A 183 -12.96 -6.17 -16.40
CA THR A 183 -12.05 -6.86 -15.48
C THR A 183 -11.38 -5.82 -14.59
N VAL A 184 -11.68 -5.84 -13.30
CA VAL A 184 -11.01 -5.03 -12.29
C VAL A 184 -9.91 -5.90 -11.67
N THR A 185 -8.65 -5.51 -11.87
CA THR A 185 -7.49 -6.28 -11.43
C THR A 185 -6.94 -5.80 -10.10
N GLN A 186 -7.08 -4.50 -9.79
CA GLN A 186 -6.48 -3.89 -8.63
C GLN A 186 -7.35 -2.76 -8.08
N LEU A 187 -7.39 -2.64 -6.77
CA LEU A 187 -8.00 -1.54 -6.03
C LEU A 187 -7.12 -1.26 -4.83
N ASP A 188 -6.55 -0.08 -4.75
CA ASP A 188 -5.58 0.29 -3.73
C ASP A 188 -5.86 1.66 -3.13
N TRP A 189 -5.39 1.85 -1.89
CA TRP A 189 -5.35 3.16 -1.27
C TRP A 189 -4.20 3.98 -1.85
N ILE A 190 -4.46 5.26 -2.14
CA ILE A 190 -3.43 6.25 -2.44
C ILE A 190 -3.18 7.06 -1.18
N GLY A 191 -1.98 6.91 -0.60
CA GLY A 191 -1.62 7.63 0.61
C GLY A 191 -2.34 7.15 1.88
N THR A 192 -2.79 8.09 2.68
CA THR A 192 -3.39 7.84 4.00
C THR A 192 -4.88 8.16 4.01
N ILE A 193 -5.64 7.44 4.83
CA ILE A 193 -7.03 7.78 5.13
C ILE A 193 -7.04 9.10 5.90
N ARG A 194 -7.92 10.01 5.51
CA ARG A 194 -8.13 11.31 6.17
C ARG A 194 -9.18 11.15 7.25
N TYR A 195 -8.76 11.39 8.47
CA TYR A 195 -9.62 11.38 9.66
C TYR A 195 -9.96 12.82 10.05
N PRO A 196 -11.12 13.08 10.69
CA PRO A 196 -11.38 14.37 11.34
C PRO A 196 -10.29 14.68 12.37
N ASP A 197 -9.86 15.95 12.45
CA ASP A 197 -8.72 16.37 13.29
C ASP A 197 -8.89 15.97 14.76
N VAL A 198 -10.10 16.09 15.31
CA VAL A 198 -10.40 15.72 16.71
C VAL A 198 -10.12 14.23 16.95
N ILE A 199 -10.46 13.39 15.99
CA ILE A 199 -10.26 11.94 16.10
C ILE A 199 -8.78 11.58 15.93
N LEU A 200 -8.11 12.24 15.00
CA LEU A 200 -6.67 12.06 14.82
C LEU A 200 -5.89 12.36 16.10
N GLN A 201 -6.23 13.47 16.76
CA GLN A 201 -5.65 13.83 18.05
C GLN A 201 -5.94 12.80 19.16
N ALA A 202 -7.18 12.29 19.22
CA ALA A 202 -7.56 11.26 20.19
C ALA A 202 -6.79 9.93 19.96
N ILE A 203 -6.67 9.50 18.71
CA ILE A 203 -5.89 8.30 18.34
C ILE A 203 -4.40 8.49 18.70
N GLN A 204 -3.83 9.65 18.39
CA GLN A 204 -2.43 9.95 18.72
C GLN A 204 -2.20 9.97 20.23
N ALA A 205 -3.11 10.57 21.00
CA ALA A 205 -3.03 10.58 22.46
C ALA A 205 -3.10 9.15 23.04
N LYS A 206 -4.04 8.33 22.56
CA LYS A 206 -4.17 6.92 22.95
C LYS A 206 -2.90 6.14 22.63
N THR A 207 -2.40 6.26 21.40
CA THR A 207 -1.17 5.58 20.96
C THR A 207 0.02 5.97 21.83
N ARG A 208 0.13 7.25 22.21
CA ARG A 208 1.17 7.74 23.11
C ARG A 208 1.07 7.09 24.48
N THR A 209 -0.12 7.05 25.08
CA THR A 209 -0.36 6.41 26.38
C THR A 209 -0.05 4.93 26.34
N ASP A 210 -0.43 4.21 25.28
CA ASP A 210 -0.11 2.79 25.09
C ASP A 210 1.40 2.57 24.99
N GLN A 211 2.14 3.42 24.26
CA GLN A 211 3.59 3.36 24.18
C GLN A 211 4.26 3.65 25.54
N GLU A 212 3.80 4.63 26.28
CA GLU A 212 4.28 4.92 27.62
C GLU A 212 4.06 3.73 28.57
N THR A 213 2.91 3.08 28.49
CA THR A 213 2.58 1.89 29.29
C THR A 213 3.49 0.71 28.92
N LEU A 214 3.71 0.46 27.63
CA LEU A 214 4.64 -0.58 27.17
C LEU A 214 6.06 -0.31 27.61
N THR A 215 6.50 0.94 27.53
CA THR A 215 7.84 1.35 27.99
C THR A 215 8.00 1.15 29.49
N ALA A 216 7.00 1.55 30.29
CA ALA A 216 7.02 1.34 31.75
C ALA A 216 7.08 -0.16 32.11
N ARG A 217 6.28 -1.00 31.44
CA ARG A 217 6.33 -2.47 31.64
C ARG A 217 7.68 -3.06 31.26
N ALA A 218 8.28 -2.61 30.16
CA ALA A 218 9.61 -3.05 29.74
C ALA A 218 10.69 -2.62 30.74
N GLN A 219 10.58 -1.44 31.34
CA GLN A 219 11.51 -0.98 32.41
C GLN A 219 11.38 -1.81 33.67
N VAL A 220 10.15 -2.14 34.10
CA VAL A 220 9.93 -3.03 35.28
C VAL A 220 10.51 -4.41 35.01
N ALA A 221 10.24 -5.02 33.86
CA ALA A 221 10.79 -6.33 33.50
C ALA A 221 12.33 -6.31 33.45
N LYS A 222 12.93 -5.23 32.91
CA LYS A 222 14.38 -5.05 32.90
C LYS A 222 14.96 -4.95 34.34
N ALA A 223 14.32 -4.17 35.20
CA ALA A 223 14.74 -4.02 36.57
C ALA A 223 14.66 -5.36 37.36
N GLN A 224 13.58 -6.12 37.14
CA GLN A 224 13.43 -7.46 37.72
C GLN A 224 14.53 -8.42 37.25
N ALA A 225 14.78 -8.47 35.92
CA ALA A 225 15.84 -9.32 35.37
C ALA A 225 17.23 -8.92 35.88
N GLN A 226 17.50 -7.64 36.05
CA GLN A 226 18.75 -7.16 36.66
C GLN A 226 18.88 -7.54 38.12
N ALA A 227 17.82 -7.43 38.92
CA ALA A 227 17.81 -7.85 40.32
C ALA A 227 18.04 -9.36 40.44
N GLU A 228 17.38 -10.18 39.63
CA GLU A 228 17.59 -11.63 39.57
C GLU A 228 19.03 -11.99 39.20
N ALA A 229 19.58 -11.32 38.20
CA ALA A 229 20.98 -11.51 37.79
C ALA A 229 21.97 -11.16 38.92
N GLN A 230 21.71 -10.06 39.66
CA GLN A 230 22.53 -9.70 40.83
C GLN A 230 22.41 -10.72 41.95
N ILE A 231 21.23 -11.22 42.25
CA ILE A 231 21.01 -12.26 43.25
C ILE A 231 21.72 -13.57 42.82
N ALA A 232 21.61 -13.95 41.54
CA ALA A 232 22.30 -15.12 41.01
C ALA A 232 23.84 -14.97 41.10
N ALA A 233 24.36 -13.80 40.75
CA ALA A 233 25.79 -13.51 40.89
C ALA A 233 26.27 -13.57 42.36
N ALA A 234 25.52 -12.94 43.26
CA ALA A 234 25.84 -12.97 44.69
C ALA A 234 25.82 -14.41 45.30
N ARG A 235 24.81 -15.21 44.87
CA ARG A 235 24.76 -16.63 45.26
C ARG A 235 25.94 -17.43 44.69
N GLY A 236 26.31 -17.20 43.45
CA GLY A 236 27.47 -17.81 42.81
C GLY A 236 28.79 -17.45 43.55
N GLN A 237 28.95 -16.19 43.94
CA GLN A 237 30.10 -15.75 44.72
C GLN A 237 30.13 -16.39 46.13
N ALA A 238 29.00 -16.41 46.82
CA ALA A 238 28.89 -17.04 48.14
C ALA A 238 29.22 -18.53 48.07
N GLU A 239 28.70 -19.24 47.07
CA GLU A 239 28.99 -20.65 46.85
C GLU A 239 30.46 -20.89 46.49
N SER A 240 31.06 -20.05 45.68
CA SER A 240 32.50 -20.10 45.37
C SER A 240 33.35 -19.92 46.62
N ILE A 241 33.01 -18.93 47.48
CA ILE A 241 33.71 -18.72 48.77
C ILE A 241 33.53 -19.94 49.71
N ARG A 242 32.33 -20.54 49.75
CA ARG A 242 32.07 -21.75 50.54
C ARG A 242 32.95 -22.90 50.08
N ILE A 243 33.01 -23.18 48.79
CA ILE A 243 33.83 -24.23 48.19
C ILE A 243 35.32 -23.99 48.46
N ILE A 244 35.80 -22.76 48.32
CA ILE A 244 37.18 -22.39 48.62
C ILE A 244 37.49 -22.62 50.12
N ASN A 245 36.63 -22.20 51.03
CA ASN A 245 36.81 -22.38 52.48
C ASN A 245 36.83 -23.88 52.88
N GLU A 246 35.95 -24.69 52.28
CA GLU A 246 35.95 -26.14 52.48
C GLU A 246 37.25 -26.79 51.98
N ALA A 247 37.72 -26.40 50.79
CA ALA A 247 38.99 -26.88 50.24
C ALA A 247 40.21 -26.46 51.10
N LEU A 248 40.19 -25.23 51.61
CA LEU A 248 41.24 -24.72 52.51
C LEU A 248 41.22 -25.43 53.87
N ALA A 249 40.03 -25.73 54.42
CA ALA A 249 39.90 -26.48 55.66
C ALA A 249 40.40 -27.93 55.50
N ALA A 250 40.20 -28.55 54.35
CA ALA A 250 40.69 -29.89 54.04
C ALA A 250 42.22 -29.93 53.77
N ASN A 251 42.84 -28.82 53.35
CA ASN A 251 44.28 -28.79 53.08
C ASN A 251 44.93 -27.44 53.47
N PRO A 252 45.27 -27.25 54.78
CA PRO A 252 45.84 -25.99 55.30
C PRO A 252 47.14 -25.55 54.62
N ARG A 253 47.94 -26.48 54.10
CA ARG A 253 49.21 -26.19 53.43
C ARG A 253 49.03 -25.53 52.05
N TYR A 254 47.81 -25.58 51.47
CA TYR A 254 47.52 -24.97 50.18
C TYR A 254 47.55 -23.42 50.23
N VAL A 255 47.20 -22.85 51.37
CA VAL A 255 47.27 -21.38 51.59
C VAL A 255 48.72 -20.91 51.55
N GLU A 256 49.62 -21.67 52.21
CA GLU A 256 51.06 -21.37 52.23
C GLU A 256 51.66 -21.45 50.81
N LEU A 257 51.28 -22.48 50.04
CA LEU A 257 51.73 -22.63 48.66
C LEU A 257 51.26 -21.42 47.76
N LYS A 258 49.99 -21.03 47.89
CA LYS A 258 49.46 -19.90 47.16
C LYS A 258 50.03 -18.55 47.60
N ALA A 259 50.39 -18.42 48.89
CA ALA A 259 51.07 -17.24 49.39
C ALA A 259 52.48 -17.12 48.80
N VAL A 260 53.20 -18.25 48.66
CA VAL A 260 54.51 -18.29 48.03
C VAL A 260 54.45 -18.05 46.52
N GLU A 261 53.45 -18.60 45.80
CA GLU A 261 53.24 -18.37 44.36
C GLU A 261 52.93 -16.89 44.00
N LYS A 262 52.22 -16.19 44.88
CA LYS A 262 51.89 -14.78 44.68
C LYS A 262 52.95 -13.79 45.26
N TRP A 263 53.98 -14.29 45.90
CA TRP A 263 55.00 -13.43 46.49
C TRP A 263 55.93 -12.86 45.40
N ASP A 264 56.00 -11.56 45.36
CA ASP A 264 56.84 -10.78 44.41
C ASP A 264 58.33 -10.70 44.83
N GLY A 265 58.74 -11.48 45.82
CA GLY A 265 60.13 -11.52 46.33
C GLY A 265 60.51 -10.34 47.25
N LYS A 266 59.57 -9.47 47.60
CA LYS A 266 59.83 -8.32 48.49
C LYS A 266 59.26 -8.59 49.89
N LEU A 267 60.09 -8.40 50.94
CA LEU A 267 59.59 -8.47 52.31
C LEU A 267 58.64 -7.29 52.58
N PRO A 268 57.42 -7.54 53.09
CA PRO A 268 56.55 -6.46 53.50
C PRO A 268 57.17 -5.62 54.58
N GLN A 269 57.40 -4.36 54.35
CA GLN A 269 57.87 -3.42 55.40
C GLN A 269 56.66 -3.08 56.31
N VAL A 270 56.51 -3.77 57.36
CA VAL A 270 55.51 -3.44 58.39
C VAL A 270 56.13 -2.45 59.34
N THR A 271 55.85 -1.19 59.22
CA THR A 271 56.16 -0.17 60.24
C THR A 271 54.89 0.09 61.06
N GLY A 272 54.67 -0.71 62.07
CA GLY A 272 53.55 -0.49 63.02
C GLY A 272 53.49 -1.57 64.06
N ALA A 273 53.44 -1.21 65.32
CA ALA A 273 53.30 -2.10 66.48
C ALA A 273 51.91 -2.76 66.40
N GLY A 274 51.83 -4.11 66.17
CA GLY A 274 50.60 -4.88 66.26
C GLY A 274 50.18 -5.67 65.03
N GLY A 275 50.95 -5.71 63.94
CA GLY A 275 50.65 -6.49 62.74
C GLY A 275 51.03 -7.96 62.86
N ALA A 276 50.09 -8.90 62.82
CA ALA A 276 50.36 -10.32 62.70
C ALA A 276 51.11 -10.57 61.37
N THR A 277 52.37 -11.04 61.49
CA THR A 277 53.13 -11.51 60.33
C THR A 277 52.55 -12.82 59.79
N PHE A 278 52.07 -12.89 58.61
CA PHE A 278 51.53 -14.08 57.96
C PHE A 278 52.58 -15.10 57.52
N ILE A 279 53.87 -14.86 57.79
CA ILE A 279 54.97 -15.76 57.47
C ILE A 279 55.67 -16.17 58.77
N ASN A 280 55.43 -17.37 59.28
CA ASN A 280 56.12 -17.97 60.40
C ASN A 280 57.30 -18.82 59.86
N LEU A 281 58.47 -18.22 59.77
CA LEU A 281 59.69 -18.93 59.42
C LEU A 281 60.16 -19.69 60.63
N ARG A 282 59.56 -20.90 60.91
CA ARG A 282 60.11 -21.81 61.85
C ARG A 282 61.34 -22.48 61.22
N GLU A 283 62.48 -22.25 61.85
CA GLU A 283 63.73 -22.96 61.56
C GLU A 283 63.50 -24.47 61.68
N PRO A 284 64.04 -25.31 60.78
CA PRO A 284 63.92 -26.76 60.89
C PRO A 284 64.72 -27.19 62.14
N PRO A 285 64.23 -28.21 62.93
CA PRO A 285 65.00 -28.79 64.05
C PRO A 285 66.23 -29.51 63.53
N ARG A 286 67.33 -29.25 64.19
CA ARG A 286 68.65 -29.97 64.02
C ARG A 286 68.52 -31.47 64.33
#